data_7e09fe3730d7d6234d4b8e9c83ef53c5
#
_entry.id   7e09fe3730d7d6234d4b8e9c83ef53c5
#
_cell.length_a   1.000
_cell.length_b   1.000
_cell.length_c   1.000
_cell.angle_alpha   90.00
_cell.angle_beta   90.00
_cell.angle_gamma   90.00
#
_symmetry.space_group_name_H-M   'P 1'
#
loop_
_entity.id
_entity.type
_entity.pdbx_description
1 polymer ?
#
loop_
_entity_poly.entity_id
_entity_poly.type
_entity_poly.pdbx_seq_one_letter_code
_entity_poly.pdbx_strand_id
1 'polypeptide(L)'
;MLSSADYYEMFPSSFVEQLDSMYMCGNLGDPCVSSYAGEGFRYFRHANPKMWLGMNTNGGARLDYFWEDLADLDVVITFSIDGLEDTNHLYRQKVKWERVMENVKAFINRGGRAKWDFIVFKHNEHQVEEARQLSKDMGFEKFQVKKTGRFFSTVRHKGKESHQATNRKGEETQKLEKPKDKYVNSALKKEKDLVTEHGSMDAYYDKTPISCKAIEKSEIFVTAEGHVFPCCWTAGQQYKWYWRPREAPIWKLIGDPDNISLRKHTLNEIVDGPFFKAIEDSWSCSSVKNGKLKVCANKCGIGFDAFSEQYV
;
A
#
# COMPACT_ATOMS: atom_id res chain seq x y z
N MET A 1 -1.62 -10.24 14.31
CA MET A 1 -2.82 -9.83 13.55
C MET A 1 -3.82 -9.33 14.56
N LEU A 2 -4.52 -8.23 14.28
CA LEU A 2 -5.54 -7.69 15.19
C LEU A 2 -6.72 -8.67 15.28
N SER A 3 -7.20 -8.91 16.50
CA SER A 3 -8.42 -9.67 16.81
C SER A 3 -9.61 -8.73 16.93
N SER A 4 -10.82 -9.26 17.11
CA SER A 4 -12.01 -8.44 17.38
C SER A 4 -11.82 -7.57 18.63
N ALA A 5 -11.32 -8.13 19.73
CA ALA A 5 -11.06 -7.39 20.97
C ALA A 5 -10.10 -6.21 20.73
N ASP A 6 -9.05 -6.41 19.92
CA ASP A 6 -8.10 -5.35 19.59
C ASP A 6 -8.75 -4.14 18.91
N TYR A 7 -9.79 -4.34 18.08
CA TYR A 7 -10.49 -3.20 17.46
C TYR A 7 -11.18 -2.31 18.51
N TYR A 8 -11.81 -2.91 19.51
CA TYR A 8 -12.50 -2.16 20.57
C TYR A 8 -11.52 -1.50 21.55
N GLU A 9 -10.43 -2.18 21.88
CA GLU A 9 -9.44 -1.69 22.84
C GLU A 9 -8.54 -0.59 22.24
N MET A 10 -8.06 -0.80 21.01
CA MET A 10 -7.13 0.12 20.36
C MET A 10 -7.79 1.34 19.72
N PHE A 11 -9.06 1.22 19.33
CA PHE A 11 -9.81 2.26 18.65
C PHE A 11 -11.13 2.53 19.38
N PRO A 12 -11.13 3.22 20.53
CA PRO A 12 -12.36 3.56 21.24
C PRO A 12 -13.36 4.29 20.34
N SER A 13 -14.67 4.08 20.55
CA SER A 13 -15.71 4.69 19.71
C SER A 13 -15.60 6.21 19.63
N SER A 14 -15.25 6.87 20.75
CA SER A 14 -15.00 8.31 20.81
C SER A 14 -13.87 8.81 19.90
N PHE A 15 -12.89 7.95 19.59
CA PHE A 15 -11.87 8.22 18.57
C PHE A 15 -12.41 7.95 17.16
N VAL A 16 -13.09 6.82 16.98
CA VAL A 16 -13.61 6.39 15.66
C VAL A 16 -14.64 7.38 15.12
N GLU A 17 -15.46 7.97 15.98
CA GLU A 17 -16.46 9.00 15.63
C GLU A 17 -15.85 10.26 14.99
N GLN A 18 -14.56 10.54 15.22
CA GLN A 18 -13.83 11.69 14.70
C GLN A 18 -13.16 11.40 13.34
N LEU A 19 -13.14 10.16 12.89
CA LEU A 19 -12.45 9.77 11.65
C LEU A 19 -13.34 10.02 10.43
N ASP A 20 -12.76 10.64 9.40
CA ASP A 20 -13.39 10.78 8.08
C ASP A 20 -13.34 9.48 7.28
N SER A 21 -12.25 8.69 7.47
CA SER A 21 -12.03 7.50 6.67
C SER A 21 -11.20 6.42 7.40
N MET A 22 -11.45 5.16 7.04
CA MET A 22 -10.58 4.03 7.39
C MET A 22 -10.33 3.17 6.15
N TYR A 23 -9.07 2.77 5.94
CA TYR A 23 -8.67 2.05 4.76
C TYR A 23 -7.70 0.90 5.04
N MET A 24 -8.08 -0.31 4.67
CA MET A 24 -7.19 -1.47 4.74
C MET A 24 -6.38 -1.59 3.44
N CYS A 25 -5.16 -1.05 3.44
CA CYS A 25 -4.38 -0.86 2.21
C CYS A 25 -3.69 -2.11 1.65
N GLY A 26 -3.59 -3.20 2.40
CA GLY A 26 -3.02 -4.46 1.91
C GLY A 26 -1.52 -4.44 1.60
N ASN A 27 -0.75 -3.46 2.06
CA ASN A 27 0.68 -3.32 1.73
C ASN A 27 1.55 -4.47 2.24
N LEU A 28 1.17 -5.08 3.36
CA LEU A 28 1.95 -6.10 4.07
C LEU A 28 1.27 -7.47 4.11
N GLY A 29 0.23 -7.62 3.32
CA GLY A 29 -0.59 -8.80 3.18
C GLY A 29 -1.98 -8.41 2.73
N ASP A 30 -2.75 -9.35 2.21
CA ASP A 30 -4.12 -9.07 1.76
C ASP A 30 -5.07 -9.02 2.97
N PRO A 31 -5.83 -7.93 3.19
CA PRO A 31 -6.74 -7.80 4.33
C PRO A 31 -7.78 -8.91 4.41
N CYS A 32 -8.27 -9.40 3.28
CA CYS A 32 -9.31 -10.42 3.27
C CYS A 32 -8.85 -11.79 3.81
N VAL A 33 -7.53 -12.02 3.99
CA VAL A 33 -7.05 -13.24 4.65
C VAL A 33 -7.10 -13.13 6.19
N SER A 34 -7.29 -11.93 6.75
CA SER A 34 -7.49 -11.76 8.18
C SER A 34 -8.85 -12.29 8.61
N SER A 35 -8.89 -13.17 9.62
CA SER A 35 -10.16 -13.70 10.15
C SER A 35 -11.09 -12.63 10.67
N TYR A 36 -10.56 -11.50 11.08
CA TYR A 36 -11.29 -10.42 11.75
C TYR A 36 -11.49 -9.16 10.90
N ALA A 37 -11.13 -9.17 9.61
CA ALA A 37 -11.29 -7.99 8.75
C ALA A 37 -12.75 -7.54 8.64
N GLY A 38 -13.68 -8.48 8.43
CA GLY A 38 -15.13 -8.17 8.36
C GLY A 38 -15.66 -7.57 9.66
N GLU A 39 -15.23 -8.11 10.81
CA GLU A 39 -15.61 -7.57 12.12
C GLU A 39 -15.05 -6.17 12.35
N GLY A 40 -13.80 -5.91 11.91
CA GLY A 40 -13.23 -4.57 11.93
C GLY A 40 -14.08 -3.58 11.14
N PHE A 41 -14.47 -3.91 9.90
CA PHE A 41 -15.35 -3.03 9.11
C PHE A 41 -16.71 -2.81 9.76
N ARG A 42 -17.33 -3.85 10.35
CA ARG A 42 -18.60 -3.69 11.11
C ARG A 42 -18.41 -2.76 12.30
N TYR A 43 -17.33 -2.93 13.07
CA TYR A 43 -17.03 -2.07 14.20
C TYR A 43 -16.93 -0.60 13.80
N PHE A 44 -16.11 -0.30 12.78
CA PHE A 44 -15.90 1.07 12.31
C PHE A 44 -17.21 1.68 11.74
N ARG A 45 -17.97 0.92 10.96
CA ARG A 45 -19.26 1.39 10.43
C ARG A 45 -20.29 1.64 11.52
N HIS A 46 -20.32 0.78 12.56
CA HIS A 46 -21.25 0.94 13.68
C HIS A 46 -20.89 2.14 14.56
N ALA A 47 -19.61 2.32 14.85
CA ALA A 47 -19.12 3.44 15.67
C ALA A 47 -19.23 4.78 14.90
N ASN A 48 -19.04 4.80 13.58
CA ASN A 48 -19.19 5.99 12.76
C ASN A 48 -19.91 5.68 11.42
N PRO A 49 -21.25 5.81 11.38
CA PRO A 49 -22.04 5.49 10.19
C PRO A 49 -21.72 6.33 8.94
N LYS A 50 -21.07 7.48 9.10
CA LYS A 50 -20.72 8.40 7.99
C LYS A 50 -19.31 8.19 7.44
N MET A 51 -18.47 7.41 8.15
CA MET A 51 -17.09 7.20 7.78
C MET A 51 -16.97 6.55 6.39
N TRP A 52 -16.06 7.05 5.56
CA TRP A 52 -15.69 6.34 4.35
C TRP A 52 -14.85 5.12 4.70
N LEU A 53 -15.26 3.94 4.23
CA LEU A 53 -14.56 2.68 4.44
C LEU A 53 -14.02 2.14 3.11
N GLY A 54 -12.79 1.65 3.10
CA GLY A 54 -12.22 1.08 1.89
C GLY A 54 -11.19 -0.02 2.11
N MET A 55 -10.94 -0.80 1.07
CA MET A 55 -9.99 -1.90 1.10
C MET A 55 -9.34 -2.13 -0.27
N ASN A 56 -8.04 -2.45 -0.28
CA ASN A 56 -7.37 -3.07 -1.42
C ASN A 56 -7.24 -4.58 -1.18
N THR A 57 -7.58 -5.37 -2.20
CA THR A 57 -7.46 -6.83 -2.15
C THR A 57 -7.18 -7.42 -3.52
N ASN A 58 -6.65 -8.64 -3.57
CA ASN A 58 -6.59 -9.43 -4.81
C ASN A 58 -7.89 -10.22 -5.07
N GLY A 59 -8.85 -10.19 -4.14
CA GLY A 59 -10.15 -10.84 -4.26
C GLY A 59 -10.15 -12.37 -4.19
N GLY A 60 -9.00 -13.01 -3.99
CA GLY A 60 -8.84 -14.47 -4.13
C GLY A 60 -9.17 -15.30 -2.89
N ALA A 61 -9.60 -14.69 -1.79
CA ALA A 61 -9.92 -15.38 -0.54
C ALA A 61 -11.37 -15.14 -0.13
N ARG A 62 -11.83 -15.88 0.88
CA ARG A 62 -13.19 -15.83 1.41
C ARG A 62 -14.25 -16.42 0.50
N LEU A 63 -15.45 -16.56 1.04
CA LEU A 63 -16.67 -16.99 0.36
C LEU A 63 -17.61 -15.81 0.17
N ASP A 64 -18.63 -16.00 -0.64
CA ASP A 64 -19.57 -14.98 -1.11
C ASP A 64 -20.17 -14.13 0.01
N TYR A 65 -20.57 -14.75 1.12
CA TYR A 65 -21.16 -14.06 2.27
C TYR A 65 -20.27 -12.98 2.88
N PHE A 66 -18.93 -13.14 2.82
CA PHE A 66 -17.99 -12.11 3.29
C PHE A 66 -18.04 -10.86 2.41
N TRP A 67 -18.16 -11.06 1.11
CA TRP A 67 -18.19 -9.97 0.13
C TRP A 67 -19.54 -9.26 0.13
N GLU A 68 -20.64 -10.02 0.25
CA GLU A 68 -21.99 -9.48 0.42
C GLU A 68 -22.09 -8.61 1.69
N ASP A 69 -21.51 -9.06 2.78
CA ASP A 69 -21.44 -8.36 4.06
C ASP A 69 -20.67 -7.03 3.94
N LEU A 70 -19.54 -7.01 3.21
CA LEU A 70 -18.82 -5.77 2.96
C LEU A 70 -19.59 -4.80 2.05
N ALA A 71 -20.39 -5.30 1.14
CA ALA A 71 -21.30 -4.49 0.33
C ALA A 71 -22.38 -3.83 1.20
N ASP A 72 -23.01 -4.59 2.10
CA ASP A 72 -24.00 -4.08 3.04
C ASP A 72 -23.43 -3.04 4.02
N LEU A 73 -22.14 -3.12 4.30
CA LEU A 73 -21.39 -2.14 5.11
C LEU A 73 -20.91 -0.91 4.32
N ASP A 74 -21.28 -0.78 3.05
CA ASP A 74 -20.82 0.28 2.14
C ASP A 74 -19.28 0.46 2.14
N VAL A 75 -18.56 -0.67 2.06
CA VAL A 75 -17.10 -0.66 1.92
C VAL A 75 -16.75 -0.52 0.44
N VAL A 76 -15.96 0.49 0.08
CA VAL A 76 -15.43 0.63 -1.29
C VAL A 76 -14.25 -0.32 -1.49
N ILE A 77 -14.35 -1.27 -2.42
CA ILE A 77 -13.29 -2.23 -2.64
C ILE A 77 -12.55 -1.97 -3.95
N THR A 78 -11.23 -1.84 -3.85
CA THR A 78 -10.34 -1.84 -5.01
C THR A 78 -9.77 -3.23 -5.21
N PHE A 79 -10.26 -3.94 -6.22
CA PHE A 79 -9.75 -5.23 -6.62
C PHE A 79 -8.48 -5.06 -7.46
N SER A 80 -7.39 -5.64 -7.01
CA SER A 80 -6.10 -5.65 -7.71
C SER A 80 -6.01 -6.93 -8.57
N ILE A 81 -6.46 -6.85 -9.81
CA ILE A 81 -6.49 -7.96 -10.77
C ILE A 81 -5.59 -7.57 -11.94
N ASP A 82 -4.50 -8.30 -12.16
CA ASP A 82 -3.41 -7.89 -13.05
C ASP A 82 -3.26 -8.83 -14.25
N GLY A 83 -4.35 -9.05 -14.94
CA GLY A 83 -4.49 -9.91 -16.13
C GLY A 83 -5.88 -10.51 -16.21
N LEU A 84 -6.14 -11.27 -17.26
CA LEU A 84 -7.33 -12.12 -17.41
C LEU A 84 -7.01 -13.54 -16.90
N GLU A 85 -7.85 -14.51 -17.22
CA GLU A 85 -7.77 -15.89 -16.74
C GLU A 85 -6.40 -16.55 -16.98
N ASP A 86 -5.85 -16.32 -18.15
CA ASP A 86 -4.58 -16.92 -18.62
C ASP A 86 -3.32 -16.20 -18.09
N THR A 87 -3.43 -14.98 -17.55
CA THR A 87 -2.25 -14.17 -17.16
C THR A 87 -2.27 -13.66 -15.73
N ASN A 88 -3.43 -13.51 -15.09
CA ASN A 88 -3.51 -12.96 -13.74
C ASN A 88 -2.64 -13.74 -12.74
N HIS A 89 -2.60 -15.06 -12.83
CA HIS A 89 -1.82 -15.94 -11.96
C HIS A 89 -0.30 -15.73 -12.07
N LEU A 90 0.20 -15.17 -13.19
CA LEU A 90 1.62 -14.91 -13.40
C LEU A 90 2.15 -13.87 -12.39
N TYR A 91 1.33 -12.92 -12.00
CA TYR A 91 1.68 -11.95 -10.97
C TYR A 91 0.95 -12.21 -9.65
N ARG A 92 -0.34 -12.47 -9.68
CA ARG A 92 -1.18 -12.80 -8.51
C ARG A 92 -1.07 -14.30 -8.18
N GLN A 93 0.12 -14.71 -7.75
CA GLN A 93 0.41 -16.11 -7.46
C GLN A 93 -0.53 -16.69 -6.40
N LYS A 94 -0.94 -17.95 -6.59
CA LYS A 94 -1.88 -18.69 -5.72
C LYS A 94 -3.30 -18.10 -5.66
N VAL A 95 -3.63 -17.18 -6.54
CA VAL A 95 -4.99 -16.63 -6.69
C VAL A 95 -5.66 -17.31 -7.88
N LYS A 96 -6.79 -17.95 -7.66
CA LYS A 96 -7.57 -18.60 -8.71
C LYS A 96 -8.52 -17.57 -9.35
N TRP A 97 -8.50 -17.49 -10.68
CA TRP A 97 -9.29 -16.55 -11.44
C TRP A 97 -10.79 -16.69 -11.17
N GLU A 98 -11.29 -17.93 -11.20
CA GLU A 98 -12.71 -18.24 -10.99
C GLU A 98 -13.17 -17.70 -9.62
N ARG A 99 -12.36 -17.92 -8.57
CA ARG A 99 -12.67 -17.44 -7.22
C ARG A 99 -12.72 -15.92 -7.15
N VAL A 100 -11.81 -15.22 -7.83
CA VAL A 100 -11.84 -13.74 -7.91
C VAL A 100 -13.12 -13.28 -8.57
N MET A 101 -13.50 -13.89 -9.71
CA MET A 101 -14.69 -13.49 -10.45
C MET A 101 -15.99 -13.80 -9.69
N GLU A 102 -16.07 -14.93 -8.98
CA GLU A 102 -17.18 -15.24 -8.07
C GLU A 102 -17.33 -14.19 -6.98
N ASN A 103 -16.25 -13.88 -6.29
CA ASN A 103 -16.22 -12.91 -5.19
C ASN A 103 -16.58 -11.49 -5.65
N VAL A 104 -16.03 -11.05 -6.79
CA VAL A 104 -16.37 -9.76 -7.42
C VAL A 104 -17.87 -9.70 -7.75
N LYS A 105 -18.42 -10.77 -8.36
CA LYS A 105 -19.85 -10.84 -8.70
C LYS A 105 -20.74 -10.81 -7.46
N ALA A 106 -20.39 -11.57 -6.41
CA ALA A 106 -21.14 -11.55 -5.15
C ALA A 106 -21.17 -10.13 -4.55
N PHE A 107 -20.04 -9.44 -4.53
CA PHE A 107 -19.92 -8.07 -4.03
C PHE A 107 -20.75 -7.07 -4.85
N ILE A 108 -20.58 -7.06 -6.19
CA ILE A 108 -21.25 -6.10 -7.07
C ILE A 108 -22.76 -6.37 -7.13
N ASN A 109 -23.18 -7.63 -7.22
CA ASN A 109 -24.61 -8.00 -7.26
C ASN A 109 -25.34 -7.61 -5.97
N ARG A 110 -24.64 -7.53 -4.83
CA ARG A 110 -25.17 -7.02 -3.57
C ARG A 110 -25.26 -5.50 -3.50
N GLY A 111 -24.79 -4.79 -4.55
CA GLY A 111 -24.74 -3.32 -4.62
C GLY A 111 -23.43 -2.73 -4.15
N GLY A 112 -22.39 -3.55 -3.99
CA GLY A 112 -21.06 -3.11 -3.56
C GLY A 112 -20.34 -2.24 -4.59
N ARG A 113 -19.62 -1.24 -4.11
CA ARG A 113 -18.87 -0.25 -4.91
C ARG A 113 -17.48 -0.76 -5.23
N ALA A 114 -17.30 -1.36 -6.42
CA ALA A 114 -16.06 -2.01 -6.84
C ALA A 114 -15.24 -1.12 -7.79
N LYS A 115 -13.92 -1.09 -7.57
CA LYS A 115 -12.93 -0.53 -8.49
C LYS A 115 -11.96 -1.63 -8.90
N TRP A 116 -11.43 -1.56 -10.12
CA TRP A 116 -10.44 -2.51 -10.62
C TRP A 116 -9.14 -1.79 -10.93
N ASP A 117 -8.07 -2.10 -10.17
CA ASP A 117 -6.69 -1.68 -10.46
C ASP A 117 -5.98 -2.77 -11.26
N PHE A 118 -5.42 -2.41 -12.41
CA PHE A 118 -4.72 -3.29 -13.33
C PHE A 118 -3.28 -2.82 -13.53
N ILE A 119 -2.30 -3.51 -12.94
CA ILE A 119 -0.88 -3.21 -13.12
C ILE A 119 -0.40 -3.84 -14.43
N VAL A 120 0.16 -3.01 -15.32
CA VAL A 120 0.62 -3.49 -16.61
C VAL A 120 2.05 -3.98 -16.56
N PHE A 121 2.25 -5.18 -17.10
CA PHE A 121 3.51 -5.83 -17.39
C PHE A 121 3.50 -6.29 -18.85
N LYS A 122 4.65 -6.73 -19.39
CA LYS A 122 4.73 -7.23 -20.76
C LYS A 122 3.78 -8.39 -21.06
N HIS A 123 3.58 -9.29 -20.08
CA HIS A 123 2.74 -10.47 -20.25
C HIS A 123 1.24 -10.19 -20.31
N ASN A 124 0.77 -9.04 -19.79
CA ASN A 124 -0.65 -8.69 -19.76
C ASN A 124 -1.00 -7.39 -20.51
N GLU A 125 -0.03 -6.71 -21.13
CA GLU A 125 -0.25 -5.41 -21.79
C GLU A 125 -1.24 -5.49 -22.97
N HIS A 126 -1.38 -6.65 -23.59
CA HIS A 126 -2.30 -6.89 -24.70
C HIS A 126 -3.76 -7.03 -24.22
N GLN A 127 -4.00 -7.29 -22.93
CA GLN A 127 -5.32 -7.53 -22.35
C GLN A 127 -5.97 -6.27 -21.75
N VAL A 128 -5.29 -5.13 -21.75
CA VAL A 128 -5.79 -3.90 -21.07
C VAL A 128 -7.18 -3.49 -21.54
N GLU A 129 -7.44 -3.50 -22.85
CA GLU A 129 -8.74 -3.07 -23.38
C GLU A 129 -9.84 -4.12 -23.16
N GLU A 130 -9.50 -5.39 -23.25
CA GLU A 130 -10.43 -6.49 -22.94
C GLU A 130 -10.81 -6.47 -21.45
N ALA A 131 -9.82 -6.31 -20.54
CA ALA A 131 -10.08 -6.16 -19.12
C ALA A 131 -10.92 -4.91 -18.80
N ARG A 132 -10.71 -3.80 -19.54
CA ARG A 132 -11.52 -2.60 -19.41
C ARG A 132 -12.97 -2.86 -19.81
N GLN A 133 -13.20 -3.58 -20.90
CA GLN A 133 -14.55 -3.93 -21.34
C GLN A 133 -15.21 -4.88 -20.32
N LEU A 134 -14.50 -5.93 -19.91
CA LEU A 134 -14.99 -6.86 -18.89
C LEU A 134 -15.35 -6.14 -17.58
N SER A 135 -14.58 -5.17 -17.15
CA SER A 135 -14.87 -4.39 -15.94
C SER A 135 -16.20 -3.63 -16.04
N LYS A 136 -16.51 -3.07 -17.21
CA LYS A 136 -17.79 -2.39 -17.47
C LYS A 136 -18.96 -3.39 -17.46
N ASP A 137 -18.77 -4.52 -18.15
CA ASP A 137 -19.81 -5.55 -18.26
C ASP A 137 -20.14 -6.18 -16.91
N MET A 138 -19.15 -6.23 -16.00
CA MET A 138 -19.32 -6.71 -14.63
C MET A 138 -19.89 -5.66 -13.66
N GLY A 139 -19.93 -4.37 -14.03
CA GLY A 139 -20.48 -3.32 -13.20
C GLY A 139 -19.47 -2.65 -12.24
N PHE A 140 -18.17 -2.71 -12.52
CA PHE A 140 -17.20 -1.91 -11.76
C PHE A 140 -17.42 -0.42 -11.97
N GLU A 141 -17.37 0.38 -10.88
CA GLU A 141 -17.46 1.84 -10.95
C GLU A 141 -16.26 2.46 -11.70
N LYS A 142 -15.10 1.82 -11.61
CA LYS A 142 -13.86 2.34 -12.19
C LYS A 142 -12.88 1.24 -12.56
N PHE A 143 -12.29 1.35 -13.75
CA PHE A 143 -11.13 0.57 -14.17
C PHE A 143 -9.91 1.50 -14.29
N GLN A 144 -8.83 1.17 -13.59
CA GLN A 144 -7.61 2.00 -13.57
C GLN A 144 -6.40 1.20 -14.04
N VAL A 145 -5.77 1.68 -15.10
CA VAL A 145 -4.49 1.15 -15.57
C VAL A 145 -3.38 1.76 -14.73
N LYS A 146 -2.57 0.91 -14.09
CA LYS A 146 -1.55 1.30 -13.14
C LYS A 146 -0.14 1.03 -13.66
N LYS A 147 0.64 2.09 -13.81
CA LYS A 147 2.06 2.01 -14.18
C LYS A 147 2.89 1.69 -12.94
N THR A 148 3.55 0.55 -12.93
CA THR A 148 4.32 0.13 -11.76
C THR A 148 5.66 0.84 -11.64
N GLY A 149 6.07 1.12 -10.39
CA GLY A 149 7.42 1.59 -10.08
C GLY A 149 8.48 0.49 -9.95
N ARG A 150 8.15 -0.79 -10.24
CA ARG A 150 9.08 -1.92 -10.06
C ARG A 150 10.29 -1.90 -11.00
N PHE A 151 10.19 -1.16 -12.09
CA PHE A 151 11.25 -1.01 -13.07
C PHE A 151 12.20 0.16 -12.79
N PHE A 152 11.97 0.94 -11.73
CA PHE A 152 12.94 1.90 -11.23
C PHE A 152 14.14 1.19 -10.63
N SER A 153 15.33 1.75 -10.85
CA SER A 153 16.57 1.25 -10.28
C SER A 153 17.29 2.35 -9.53
N THR A 154 17.29 2.26 -8.21
CA THR A 154 18.03 3.19 -7.34
C THR A 154 19.53 2.93 -7.32
N VAL A 155 19.99 1.79 -7.83
CA VAL A 155 21.41 1.37 -7.74
C VAL A 155 22.19 1.68 -9.02
N ARG A 156 21.54 1.59 -10.19
CA ARG A 156 22.22 1.73 -11.49
C ARG A 156 21.65 2.81 -12.39
N HIS A 157 20.61 3.51 -11.96
CA HIS A 157 20.01 4.68 -12.63
C HIS A 157 19.57 4.48 -14.10
N LYS A 158 19.59 3.26 -14.60
CA LYS A 158 19.24 2.95 -15.99
C LYS A 158 17.80 2.43 -16.17
N GLY A 159 17.08 2.29 -15.05
CA GLY A 159 15.85 1.48 -15.05
C GLY A 159 16.17 -0.02 -15.13
N LYS A 160 15.16 -0.83 -15.02
CA LYS A 160 15.26 -2.30 -15.16
C LYS A 160 14.33 -2.75 -16.26
N GLU A 161 14.81 -3.60 -17.15
CA GLU A 161 13.96 -4.25 -18.17
C GLU A 161 13.13 -5.40 -17.56
N SER A 162 13.56 -5.91 -16.41
CA SER A 162 12.83 -6.93 -15.67
C SER A 162 12.94 -6.76 -14.16
N HIS A 163 11.96 -7.31 -13.43
CA HIS A 163 11.92 -7.37 -11.99
C HIS A 163 11.73 -8.81 -11.54
N GLN A 164 12.64 -9.30 -10.70
CA GLN A 164 12.52 -10.62 -10.10
C GLN A 164 11.61 -10.52 -8.89
N ALA A 165 10.44 -11.14 -8.95
CA ALA A 165 9.56 -11.26 -7.81
C ALA A 165 10.09 -12.33 -6.84
N THR A 166 9.87 -12.11 -5.55
CA THR A 166 10.22 -13.07 -4.50
C THR A 166 8.99 -13.37 -3.63
N ASN A 167 8.92 -14.55 -3.09
CA ASN A 167 7.93 -14.92 -2.10
C ASN A 167 8.32 -14.41 -0.69
N ARG A 168 7.49 -14.70 0.32
CA ARG A 168 7.74 -14.27 1.71
C ARG A 168 9.01 -14.89 2.33
N LYS A 169 9.54 -15.97 1.76
CA LYS A 169 10.78 -16.62 2.20
C LYS A 169 12.02 -16.04 1.50
N GLY A 170 11.84 -15.07 0.58
CA GLY A 170 12.91 -14.52 -0.23
C GLY A 170 13.29 -15.38 -1.43
N GLU A 171 12.58 -16.49 -1.69
CA GLU A 171 12.82 -17.34 -2.84
C GLU A 171 12.33 -16.65 -4.13
N GLU A 172 13.15 -16.70 -5.17
CA GLU A 172 12.80 -16.16 -6.48
C GLU A 172 11.62 -16.94 -7.07
N THR A 173 10.66 -16.20 -7.62
CA THR A 173 9.45 -16.78 -8.23
C THR A 173 9.35 -16.38 -9.68
N GLN A 174 8.58 -15.35 -10.00
CA GLN A 174 8.29 -14.92 -11.35
C GLN A 174 9.22 -13.79 -11.79
N LYS A 175 9.77 -13.89 -12.99
CA LYS A 175 10.45 -12.76 -13.65
C LYS A 175 9.43 -11.94 -14.41
N LEU A 176 9.20 -10.72 -13.97
CA LEU A 176 8.30 -9.76 -14.59
C LEU A 176 9.08 -8.89 -15.58
N GLU A 177 8.60 -8.76 -16.81
CA GLU A 177 9.23 -7.91 -17.82
C GLU A 177 8.48 -6.58 -17.96
N LYS A 178 9.26 -5.55 -18.31
CA LYS A 178 8.77 -4.20 -18.55
C LYS A 178 7.80 -4.18 -19.72
N PRO A 179 6.65 -3.48 -19.61
CA PRO A 179 5.69 -3.33 -20.68
C PRO A 179 6.19 -2.33 -21.74
N LYS A 180 5.43 -2.15 -22.82
CA LYS A 180 5.65 -1.08 -23.80
C LYS A 180 5.66 0.30 -23.16
N ASP A 181 6.38 1.23 -23.77
CA ASP A 181 6.67 2.57 -23.20
C ASP A 181 5.42 3.36 -22.77
N LYS A 182 4.29 3.22 -23.46
CA LYS A 182 3.03 3.87 -23.08
C LYS A 182 2.53 3.50 -21.68
N TYR A 183 2.94 2.33 -21.16
CA TYR A 183 2.61 1.82 -19.83
C TYR A 183 3.76 1.94 -18.83
N VAL A 184 4.89 2.49 -19.24
CA VAL A 184 6.00 2.78 -18.33
C VAL A 184 5.73 4.08 -17.59
N ASN A 185 6.02 4.09 -16.28
CA ASN A 185 5.90 5.31 -15.50
C ASN A 185 6.92 6.36 -15.97
N SER A 186 6.43 7.51 -16.41
CA SER A 186 7.24 8.62 -16.93
C SER A 186 8.21 9.22 -15.89
N ALA A 187 7.93 9.05 -14.59
CA ALA A 187 8.83 9.44 -13.51
C ALA A 187 10.19 8.73 -13.60
N LEU A 188 10.30 7.58 -14.30
CA LEU A 188 11.57 6.91 -14.56
C LEU A 188 12.53 7.79 -15.38
N LYS A 189 12.02 8.57 -16.34
CA LYS A 189 12.83 9.52 -17.10
C LYS A 189 13.36 10.63 -16.18
N LYS A 190 12.47 11.21 -15.38
CA LYS A 190 12.82 12.27 -14.43
C LYS A 190 13.86 11.78 -13.39
N GLU A 191 13.76 10.53 -12.91
CA GLU A 191 14.78 9.93 -12.04
C GLU A 191 16.16 9.94 -12.70
N LYS A 192 16.24 9.57 -13.98
CA LYS A 192 17.51 9.58 -14.73
C LYS A 192 18.09 10.99 -14.87
N ASP A 193 17.24 11.98 -15.13
CA ASP A 193 17.66 13.37 -15.25
C ASP A 193 18.21 13.89 -13.91
N LEU A 194 17.53 13.59 -12.78
CA LEU A 194 18.00 13.95 -11.43
C LEU A 194 19.34 13.30 -11.08
N VAL A 195 19.56 12.06 -11.51
CA VAL A 195 20.83 11.39 -11.28
C VAL A 195 21.95 12.03 -12.13
N THR A 196 21.64 12.43 -13.36
CA THR A 196 22.60 13.12 -14.20
C THR A 196 22.99 14.47 -13.58
N GLU A 197 22.03 15.21 -13.02
CA GLU A 197 22.25 16.52 -12.39
C GLU A 197 22.99 16.42 -11.04
N HIS A 198 22.61 15.46 -10.19
CA HIS A 198 23.10 15.38 -8.81
C HIS A 198 24.15 14.28 -8.58
N GLY A 199 24.46 13.45 -9.59
CA GLY A 199 25.37 12.32 -9.51
C GLY A 199 24.75 11.04 -8.94
N SER A 200 23.74 11.14 -8.06
CA SER A 200 23.00 10.02 -7.51
C SER A 200 21.65 10.45 -6.95
N MET A 201 20.72 9.50 -6.79
CA MET A 201 19.45 9.77 -6.09
C MET A 201 19.69 10.09 -4.60
N ASP A 202 20.70 9.53 -3.96
CA ASP A 202 21.01 9.86 -2.56
C ASP A 202 21.48 11.32 -2.43
N ALA A 203 22.31 11.80 -3.34
CA ALA A 203 22.74 13.21 -3.38
C ALA A 203 21.55 14.17 -3.67
N TYR A 204 20.59 13.74 -4.45
CA TYR A 204 19.34 14.47 -4.64
C TYR A 204 18.51 14.49 -3.34
N TYR A 205 18.32 13.33 -2.68
CA TYR A 205 17.57 13.24 -1.43
C TYR A 205 18.21 14.03 -0.28
N ASP A 206 19.53 14.15 -0.23
CA ASP A 206 20.25 14.95 0.76
C ASP A 206 19.78 16.40 0.74
N LYS A 207 19.54 16.96 -0.46
CA LYS A 207 19.14 18.34 -0.68
C LYS A 207 17.64 18.56 -0.70
N THR A 208 16.87 17.48 -0.84
CA THR A 208 15.40 17.59 -1.03
C THR A 208 14.70 17.98 0.27
N PRO A 209 13.92 19.07 0.30
CA PRO A 209 13.01 19.37 1.39
C PRO A 209 11.90 18.31 1.46
N ILE A 210 11.38 18.06 2.66
CA ILE A 210 10.34 17.06 2.90
C ILE A 210 9.06 17.78 3.35
N SER A 211 7.94 17.53 2.65
CA SER A 211 6.59 17.91 3.06
C SER A 211 5.78 16.64 3.28
N CYS A 212 5.49 16.33 4.53
CA CYS A 212 4.91 15.04 4.90
C CYS A 212 3.44 14.94 4.50
N LYS A 213 3.14 14.10 3.53
CA LYS A 213 1.77 13.86 3.02
C LYS A 213 0.82 13.31 4.10
N ALA A 214 1.34 12.59 5.09
CA ALA A 214 0.53 12.06 6.19
C ALA A 214 0.10 13.18 7.16
N ILE A 215 1.00 14.14 7.44
CA ILE A 215 0.64 15.33 8.25
C ILE A 215 -0.37 16.18 7.50
N GLU A 216 -0.14 16.46 6.21
CA GLU A 216 -1.04 17.26 5.38
C GLU A 216 -2.47 16.70 5.33
N LYS A 217 -2.61 15.38 5.41
CA LYS A 217 -3.90 14.68 5.37
C LYS A 217 -4.43 14.23 6.72
N SER A 218 -3.70 14.52 7.80
CA SER A 218 -4.03 14.03 9.14
C SER A 218 -4.22 12.50 9.19
N GLU A 219 -3.31 11.77 8.51
CA GLU A 219 -3.34 10.30 8.38
C GLU A 219 -2.32 9.64 9.30
N ILE A 220 -2.67 8.48 9.82
CA ILE A 220 -1.75 7.56 10.50
C ILE A 220 -1.89 6.16 9.89
N PHE A 221 -0.90 5.32 10.12
CA PHE A 221 -0.91 3.92 9.71
C PHE A 221 -0.74 2.99 10.91
N VAL A 222 -1.68 2.06 11.08
CA VAL A 222 -1.59 1.03 12.12
C VAL A 222 -1.34 -0.32 11.44
N THR A 223 -0.32 -1.04 11.91
CA THR A 223 0.01 -2.37 11.39
C THR A 223 -0.92 -3.45 11.96
N ALA A 224 -0.86 -4.64 11.36
CA ALA A 224 -1.61 -5.81 11.87
C ALA A 224 -1.15 -6.28 13.26
N GLU A 225 -0.01 -5.80 13.75
CA GLU A 225 0.51 -6.05 15.10
C GLU A 225 0.04 -4.98 16.12
N GLY A 226 -0.58 -3.88 15.64
CA GLY A 226 -0.99 -2.76 16.47
C GLY A 226 0.09 -1.69 16.65
N HIS A 227 1.14 -1.69 15.82
CA HIS A 227 2.16 -0.65 15.82
C HIS A 227 1.72 0.56 15.00
N VAL A 228 1.92 1.75 15.54
CA VAL A 228 1.55 3.02 14.91
C VAL A 228 2.74 3.66 14.20
N PHE A 229 2.52 4.08 12.96
CA PHE A 229 3.47 4.79 12.12
C PHE A 229 2.83 6.03 11.50
N PRO A 230 3.59 7.06 11.12
CA PRO A 230 3.04 8.19 10.38
C PRO A 230 2.39 7.78 9.05
N CYS A 231 2.94 6.77 8.37
CA CYS A 231 2.42 6.33 7.07
C CYS A 231 2.83 4.88 6.74
N CYS A 232 2.18 4.29 5.74
CA CYS A 232 2.48 2.94 5.27
C CYS A 232 3.91 2.76 4.71
N TRP A 233 4.55 3.83 4.22
CA TRP A 233 5.92 3.76 3.72
C TRP A 233 6.95 3.60 4.85
N THR A 234 6.76 4.30 5.96
CA THR A 234 7.59 4.15 7.17
C THR A 234 7.33 2.80 7.83
N ALA A 235 6.07 2.39 7.95
CA ALA A 235 5.70 1.05 8.42
C ALA A 235 6.33 -0.05 7.57
N GLY A 236 6.37 0.12 6.25
CA GLY A 236 7.02 -0.82 5.33
C GLY A 236 8.51 -1.03 5.60
N GLN A 237 9.19 -0.10 6.29
CA GLN A 237 10.62 -0.26 6.60
C GLN A 237 10.85 -1.30 7.71
N GLN A 238 9.92 -1.52 8.63
CA GLN A 238 10.08 -2.56 9.65
C GLN A 238 10.12 -3.97 9.06
N TYR A 239 9.51 -4.20 7.88
CA TYR A 239 9.48 -5.48 7.18
C TYR A 239 10.48 -5.60 6.03
N LYS A 240 11.22 -4.53 5.71
CA LYS A 240 12.15 -4.49 4.58
C LYS A 240 13.25 -5.54 4.67
N TRP A 241 13.66 -5.84 5.88
CA TRP A 241 14.70 -6.80 6.21
C TRP A 241 14.07 -8.04 6.87
N TYR A 242 13.17 -8.66 6.19
CA TYR A 242 12.38 -9.79 6.68
C TYR A 242 13.22 -10.93 7.27
N TRP A 243 14.39 -11.17 6.67
CA TRP A 243 15.37 -12.16 7.13
C TRP A 243 16.38 -11.62 8.15
N ARG A 244 16.41 -10.29 8.36
CA ARG A 244 17.27 -9.60 9.32
C ARG A 244 16.46 -8.57 10.08
N PRO A 245 15.58 -9.01 10.97
CA PRO A 245 14.73 -8.11 11.74
C PRO A 245 15.58 -7.10 12.52
N ARG A 246 15.12 -5.84 12.57
CA ARG A 246 15.73 -4.73 13.31
C ARG A 246 17.03 -4.14 12.73
N GLU A 247 17.47 -4.51 11.53
CA GLU A 247 18.60 -3.86 10.87
C GLU A 247 18.22 -2.59 10.06
N ALA A 248 16.95 -2.44 9.70
CA ALA A 248 16.51 -1.25 8.98
C ALA A 248 16.67 0.01 9.85
N PRO A 249 17.08 1.17 9.26
CA PRO A 249 17.29 2.42 10.02
C PRO A 249 16.10 2.83 10.88
N ILE A 250 14.87 2.52 10.47
CA ILE A 250 13.67 2.82 11.24
C ILE A 250 13.68 2.20 12.65
N TRP A 251 14.28 1.02 12.81
CA TRP A 251 14.37 0.36 14.11
C TRP A 251 15.24 1.11 15.12
N LYS A 252 16.23 1.88 14.63
CA LYS A 252 17.03 2.74 15.51
C LYS A 252 16.22 3.89 16.08
N LEU A 253 15.21 4.38 15.33
CA LEU A 253 14.31 5.43 15.79
C LEU A 253 13.21 4.88 16.71
N ILE A 254 12.71 3.67 16.43
CA ILE A 254 11.70 3.01 17.25
C ILE A 254 12.27 2.65 18.63
N GLY A 255 13.51 2.13 18.66
CA GLY A 255 14.11 1.55 19.88
C GLY A 255 13.34 0.28 20.30
N ASP A 256 12.55 0.39 21.36
CA ASP A 256 11.66 -0.68 21.81
C ASP A 256 10.34 -0.66 20.99
N PRO A 257 9.94 -1.78 20.36
CA PRO A 257 8.65 -1.88 19.66
C PRO A 257 7.43 -1.52 20.51
N ASP A 258 7.50 -1.73 21.81
CA ASP A 258 6.42 -1.38 22.73
C ASP A 258 6.12 0.12 22.72
N ASN A 259 7.12 0.99 22.43
CA ASN A 259 6.95 2.45 22.36
C ASN A 259 5.96 2.91 21.27
N ILE A 260 5.69 2.08 20.29
CA ILE A 260 4.76 2.39 19.18
C ILE A 260 3.55 1.45 19.15
N SER A 261 3.32 0.70 20.23
CA SER A 261 2.28 -0.32 20.31
C SER A 261 1.01 0.19 20.97
N LEU A 262 -0.13 0.12 20.29
CA LEU A 262 -1.45 0.40 20.87
C LEU A 262 -1.88 -0.61 21.96
N ARG A 263 -1.12 -1.71 22.11
CA ARG A 263 -1.32 -2.64 23.24
C ARG A 263 -0.72 -2.13 24.54
N LYS A 264 0.12 -1.10 24.49
CA LYS A 264 0.87 -0.56 25.64
C LYS A 264 0.58 0.91 25.90
N HIS A 265 0.29 1.67 24.85
CA HIS A 265 0.12 3.10 24.90
C HIS A 265 -1.13 3.52 24.11
N THR A 266 -1.70 4.65 24.49
CA THR A 266 -2.74 5.31 23.71
C THR A 266 -2.17 5.90 22.42
N LEU A 267 -3.04 6.14 21.45
CA LEU A 267 -2.63 6.75 20.18
C LEU A 267 -1.94 8.11 20.40
N ASN A 268 -2.46 8.96 21.30
CA ASN A 268 -1.89 10.28 21.56
C ASN A 268 -0.47 10.16 22.17
N GLU A 269 -0.26 9.27 23.14
CA GLU A 269 1.08 9.03 23.73
C GLU A 269 2.09 8.59 22.67
N ILE A 270 1.67 7.78 21.68
CA ILE A 270 2.55 7.34 20.61
C ILE A 270 2.85 8.48 19.63
N VAL A 271 1.83 9.22 19.20
CA VAL A 271 1.96 10.29 18.19
C VAL A 271 2.76 11.47 18.74
N ASP A 272 2.53 11.84 20.01
CA ASP A 272 3.29 12.89 20.71
C ASP A 272 4.64 12.38 21.23
N GLY A 273 4.93 11.11 21.04
CA GLY A 273 6.08 10.41 21.57
C GLY A 273 7.37 10.61 20.78
N PRO A 274 8.49 10.08 21.32
CA PRO A 274 9.83 10.31 20.78
C PRO A 274 10.03 9.74 19.36
N PHE A 275 9.30 8.69 18.98
CA PHE A 275 9.44 8.07 17.67
C PHE A 275 8.95 8.98 16.52
N PHE A 276 7.77 9.58 16.66
CA PHE A 276 7.24 10.52 15.67
C PHE A 276 8.12 11.75 15.55
N LYS A 277 8.53 12.30 16.69
CA LYS A 277 9.46 13.42 16.75
C LYS A 277 10.81 13.10 16.09
N ALA A 278 11.38 11.93 16.34
CA ALA A 278 12.63 11.52 15.73
C ALA A 278 12.53 11.39 14.18
N ILE A 279 11.34 11.00 13.66
CA ILE A 279 11.09 11.01 12.21
C ILE A 279 11.13 12.45 11.68
N GLU A 280 10.45 13.38 12.33
CA GLU A 280 10.40 14.79 11.93
C GLU A 280 11.80 15.45 12.04
N ASP A 281 12.50 15.24 13.15
CA ASP A 281 13.87 15.73 13.36
C ASP A 281 14.82 15.23 12.25
N SER A 282 14.61 14.00 11.76
CA SER A 282 15.41 13.43 10.68
C SER A 282 15.35 14.23 9.37
N TRP A 283 14.27 14.98 9.12
CA TRP A 283 14.11 15.76 7.89
C TRP A 283 15.09 16.95 7.81
N SER A 284 15.54 17.43 8.95
CA SER A 284 16.52 18.52 9.08
C SER A 284 17.98 18.04 8.98
N CYS A 285 18.20 16.72 8.96
CA CYS A 285 19.55 16.19 8.81
C CYS A 285 20.14 16.54 7.42
N SER A 286 21.44 16.84 7.40
CA SER A 286 22.15 17.30 6.19
C SER A 286 22.23 16.27 5.07
N SER A 287 22.12 14.99 5.38
CA SER A 287 22.17 13.91 4.38
C SER A 287 21.53 12.62 4.89
N VAL A 288 21.21 11.71 3.96
CA VAL A 288 20.78 10.34 4.26
C VAL A 288 21.82 9.60 5.11
N LYS A 289 23.12 9.83 4.83
CA LYS A 289 24.22 9.24 5.60
C LYS A 289 24.25 9.75 7.04
N ASN A 290 23.85 10.99 7.27
CA ASN A 290 23.85 11.65 8.58
C ASN A 290 22.49 11.57 9.30
N GLY A 291 21.59 10.68 8.87
CA GLY A 291 20.35 10.39 9.58
C GLY A 291 19.05 10.84 8.91
N LYS A 292 19.11 11.57 7.79
CA LYS A 292 17.90 11.92 7.03
C LYS A 292 17.19 10.66 6.55
N LEU A 293 15.90 10.49 6.87
CA LEU A 293 15.16 9.31 6.48
C LEU A 293 14.94 9.29 4.96
N LYS A 294 15.68 8.40 4.28
CA LYS A 294 15.58 8.20 2.83
C LYS A 294 14.15 7.89 2.36
N VAL A 295 13.37 7.16 3.15
CA VAL A 295 11.98 6.85 2.81
C VAL A 295 11.14 8.10 2.75
N CYS A 296 11.32 9.06 3.68
CA CYS A 296 10.61 10.33 3.69
C CYS A 296 11.05 11.21 2.50
N ALA A 297 12.35 11.36 2.26
CA ALA A 297 12.86 12.10 1.11
C ALA A 297 12.37 11.53 -0.26
N ASN A 298 12.26 10.19 -0.35
CA ASN A 298 11.78 9.52 -1.56
C ASN A 298 10.27 9.65 -1.78
N LYS A 299 9.45 9.68 -0.71
CA LYS A 299 7.99 9.63 -0.81
C LYS A 299 7.31 10.97 -0.61
N CYS A 300 7.95 11.85 0.12
CA CYS A 300 7.43 13.17 0.51
C CYS A 300 8.40 14.30 0.16
N GLY A 301 9.47 14.00 -0.60
CA GLY A 301 10.39 15.01 -1.11
C GLY A 301 9.72 15.92 -2.14
N ILE A 302 9.94 17.22 -2.01
CA ILE A 302 9.43 18.23 -2.94
C ILE A 302 10.20 18.13 -4.27
N GLY A 303 9.47 18.14 -5.39
CA GLY A 303 10.03 18.18 -6.75
C GLY A 303 10.07 16.84 -7.49
N PHE A 304 10.13 15.69 -6.81
CA PHE A 304 10.06 14.40 -7.46
C PHE A 304 9.17 13.41 -6.69
N ASP A 305 8.16 12.90 -7.35
CA ASP A 305 7.32 11.81 -6.85
C ASP A 305 7.23 10.72 -7.91
N ALA A 306 7.83 9.55 -7.64
CA ALA A 306 7.80 8.40 -8.53
C ALA A 306 6.38 7.83 -8.76
N PHE A 307 5.39 8.27 -7.98
CA PHE A 307 4.00 7.79 -8.06
C PHE A 307 3.02 8.81 -8.61
N SER A 308 3.46 10.07 -8.89
CA SER A 308 2.58 11.14 -9.39
C SER A 308 1.85 10.77 -10.69
N GLU A 309 2.46 9.92 -11.52
CA GLU A 309 1.93 9.52 -12.83
C GLU A 309 1.72 8.01 -12.94
N GLN A 310 1.35 7.37 -11.81
CA GLN A 310 1.18 5.92 -11.81
C GLN A 310 -0.12 5.44 -12.47
N TYR A 311 -1.08 6.31 -12.75
CA TYR A 311 -2.33 5.97 -13.41
C TYR A 311 -2.36 6.50 -14.87
N VAL A 312 -3.09 5.77 -15.75
CA VAL A 312 -3.33 6.13 -17.14
C VAL A 312 -4.77 6.57 -17.32
#